data_8e54476860ec2483cdca6172d0f83e85
#
_entry.id   8e54476860ec2483cdca6172d0f83e85
#
_cell.length_a   1.000
_cell.length_b   1.000
_cell.length_c   1.000
_cell.angle_alpha   90.00
_cell.angle_beta   90.00
_cell.angle_gamma   90.00
#
_symmetry.space_group_name_H-M   'P 1'
#
loop_
_entity.id
_entity.type
_entity.pdbx_description
1 polymer ?
#
loop_
_entity_poly.entity_id
_entity_poly.type
_entity_poly.pdbx_seq_one_letter_code
_entity_poly.pdbx_strand_id
1 'polypeptide(L)'
;YDQNGNKCTGWVYVKNQWYLLNDAGVMQTGWQRVSGKWYYLDESGQGYMYTGWLDLNGQWYYLNAYGSMLTGWINVKGTWYYMDASGAMCTGWKQIAGTWYYLHSGGNMAIGWLKDNNQWYYLNSSGAMLHDTYFEAFYFTSSGALRSDSVYDSMTSRASGYSSATNYLILVDTANCRVAIYQGSVNNWNNIHYYS
;
A
#
# COMPACT_ATOMS: atom_id res chain seq x y z
N TYR A 1 -32.72 -31.11 2.86
CA TYR A 1 -32.99 -32.35 2.19
C TYR A 1 -32.99 -32.13 0.68
N ASP A 2 -32.46 -33.07 -0.09
CA ASP A 2 -32.52 -33.06 -1.55
C ASP A 2 -33.94 -33.42 -2.06
N GLN A 3 -34.09 -33.45 -3.40
CA GLN A 3 -35.39 -33.81 -4.04
C GLN A 3 -35.85 -35.24 -3.74
N ASN A 4 -34.95 -36.12 -3.28
CA ASN A 4 -35.21 -37.50 -2.92
C ASN A 4 -35.45 -37.70 -1.41
N GLY A 5 -35.45 -36.59 -0.63
CA GLY A 5 -35.62 -36.64 0.81
C GLY A 5 -34.35 -37.02 1.58
N ASN A 6 -33.15 -37.02 0.95
CA ASN A 6 -31.92 -37.27 1.63
C ASN A 6 -31.42 -35.97 2.28
N LYS A 7 -30.79 -36.11 3.43
CA LYS A 7 -30.19 -35.00 4.17
C LYS A 7 -29.00 -34.47 3.41
N CYS A 8 -29.01 -33.15 3.11
CA CYS A 8 -27.86 -32.46 2.54
C CYS A 8 -26.83 -32.12 3.63
N THR A 9 -25.55 -32.26 3.32
CA THR A 9 -24.42 -31.88 4.13
C THR A 9 -23.33 -31.28 3.24
N GLY A 10 -22.35 -30.58 3.83
CA GLY A 10 -21.29 -29.90 3.08
C GLY A 10 -21.78 -28.68 2.29
N TRP A 11 -21.11 -28.39 1.16
CA TRP A 11 -21.47 -27.27 0.31
C TRP A 11 -22.71 -27.54 -0.53
N VAL A 12 -23.67 -26.61 -0.47
CA VAL A 12 -24.93 -26.68 -1.21
C VAL A 12 -25.18 -25.39 -1.98
N TYR A 13 -25.52 -25.50 -3.25
CA TYR A 13 -25.83 -24.36 -4.12
C TYR A 13 -27.34 -24.24 -4.34
N VAL A 14 -27.90 -23.12 -3.86
CA VAL A 14 -29.38 -22.87 -3.96
C VAL A 14 -29.60 -21.40 -4.32
N LYS A 15 -30.49 -21.15 -5.29
CA LYS A 15 -30.86 -19.78 -5.71
C LYS A 15 -29.66 -18.88 -5.98
N ASN A 16 -28.66 -19.39 -6.71
CA ASN A 16 -27.42 -18.69 -7.05
C ASN A 16 -26.51 -18.30 -5.85
N GLN A 17 -26.67 -18.98 -4.71
CA GLN A 17 -25.86 -18.78 -3.51
C GLN A 17 -25.32 -20.11 -3.00
N TRP A 18 -24.09 -20.09 -2.47
CA TRP A 18 -23.48 -21.21 -1.77
C TRP A 18 -23.74 -21.13 -0.29
N TYR A 19 -24.07 -22.29 0.31
CA TYR A 19 -24.27 -22.50 1.74
C TYR A 19 -23.43 -23.65 2.21
N LEU A 20 -23.03 -23.65 3.48
CA LEU A 20 -22.32 -24.76 4.11
C LEU A 20 -23.21 -25.38 5.18
N LEU A 21 -23.42 -26.69 5.10
CA LEU A 21 -24.16 -27.47 6.09
C LEU A 21 -23.19 -28.41 6.82
N ASN A 22 -23.31 -28.55 8.12
CA ASN A 22 -22.56 -29.56 8.86
C ASN A 22 -23.12 -30.99 8.65
N ASP A 23 -22.50 -32.00 9.24
CA ASP A 23 -22.91 -33.39 9.14
C ASP A 23 -24.33 -33.64 9.70
N ALA A 24 -24.78 -32.78 10.60
CA ALA A 24 -26.17 -32.76 11.08
C ALA A 24 -27.15 -32.05 10.12
N GLY A 25 -26.67 -31.52 8.97
CA GLY A 25 -27.50 -30.78 8.01
C GLY A 25 -27.86 -29.36 8.51
N VAL A 26 -27.17 -28.85 9.53
CA VAL A 26 -27.41 -27.52 10.05
C VAL A 26 -26.55 -26.53 9.28
N MET A 27 -27.18 -25.44 8.80
CA MET A 27 -26.51 -24.34 8.11
C MET A 27 -25.48 -23.69 9.02
N GLN A 28 -24.28 -23.49 8.49
CA GLN A 28 -23.18 -22.84 9.17
C GLN A 28 -23.16 -21.34 8.85
N THR A 29 -22.66 -20.53 9.78
CA THR A 29 -22.49 -19.07 9.64
C THR A 29 -21.12 -18.66 10.16
N GLY A 30 -20.68 -17.43 9.88
CA GLY A 30 -19.39 -16.90 10.28
C GLY A 30 -18.22 -17.58 9.57
N TRP A 31 -17.05 -17.47 10.18
CA TRP A 31 -15.82 -18.07 9.66
C TRP A 31 -15.83 -19.59 9.76
N GLN A 32 -15.66 -20.25 8.61
CA GLN A 32 -15.57 -21.70 8.51
C GLN A 32 -14.29 -22.12 7.79
N ARG A 33 -13.61 -23.15 8.31
CA ARG A 33 -12.41 -23.72 7.69
C ARG A 33 -12.73 -25.05 7.04
N VAL A 34 -12.71 -25.09 5.70
CA VAL A 34 -13.00 -26.30 4.94
C VAL A 34 -11.79 -26.63 4.07
N SER A 35 -11.29 -27.86 4.17
CA SER A 35 -10.12 -28.33 3.40
C SER A 35 -8.92 -27.37 3.46
N GLY A 36 -8.65 -26.81 4.66
CA GLY A 36 -7.52 -25.91 4.90
C GLY A 36 -7.72 -24.45 4.52
N LYS A 37 -8.83 -24.12 3.82
CA LYS A 37 -9.17 -22.75 3.40
C LYS A 37 -10.24 -22.14 4.30
N TRP A 38 -10.17 -20.83 4.52
CA TRP A 38 -11.17 -20.08 5.26
C TRP A 38 -12.22 -19.50 4.31
N TYR A 39 -13.48 -19.57 4.75
CA TYR A 39 -14.68 -19.03 4.11
C TYR A 39 -15.49 -18.26 5.13
N TYR A 40 -16.25 -17.27 4.68
CA TYR A 40 -17.17 -16.56 5.55
C TYR A 40 -18.61 -16.73 5.06
N LEU A 41 -19.47 -17.18 5.94
CA LEU A 41 -20.90 -17.37 5.72
C LEU A 41 -21.66 -16.28 6.47
N ASP A 42 -22.65 -15.68 5.82
CA ASP A 42 -23.41 -14.55 6.38
C ASP A 42 -24.01 -14.89 7.76
N GLU A 43 -23.80 -13.99 8.71
CA GLU A 43 -24.31 -14.13 10.09
C GLU A 43 -25.64 -13.42 10.32
N SER A 44 -26.15 -12.63 9.33
CA SER A 44 -27.43 -11.93 9.46
C SER A 44 -28.68 -12.85 9.42
N GLY A 45 -28.45 -14.17 9.33
CA GLY A 45 -29.48 -15.19 9.22
C GLY A 45 -29.71 -15.69 7.80
N GLN A 46 -28.99 -15.14 6.81
CA GLN A 46 -29.07 -15.59 5.42
C GLN A 46 -28.15 -16.79 5.14
N GLY A 47 -26.98 -16.88 5.80
CA GLY A 47 -26.05 -18.02 5.75
C GLY A 47 -25.34 -18.25 4.42
N TYR A 48 -25.42 -17.34 3.45
CA TYR A 48 -24.75 -17.48 2.16
C TYR A 48 -23.24 -17.18 2.24
N MET A 49 -22.47 -17.81 1.37
CA MET A 49 -21.02 -17.61 1.28
C MET A 49 -20.67 -16.24 0.67
N TYR A 50 -19.83 -15.49 1.36
CA TYR A 50 -19.29 -14.22 0.87
C TYR A 50 -18.21 -14.40 -0.19
N THR A 51 -18.15 -13.42 -1.10
CA THR A 51 -17.06 -13.24 -2.08
C THR A 51 -16.72 -11.74 -2.19
N GLY A 52 -15.48 -11.42 -2.57
CA GLY A 52 -15.04 -10.04 -2.67
C GLY A 52 -14.65 -9.45 -1.30
N TRP A 53 -14.76 -8.14 -1.17
CA TRP A 53 -14.43 -7.43 0.06
C TRP A 53 -15.44 -7.67 1.16
N LEU A 54 -14.95 -7.99 2.34
CA LEU A 54 -15.74 -8.21 3.56
C LEU A 54 -15.21 -7.31 4.68
N ASP A 55 -16.06 -6.45 5.21
CA ASP A 55 -15.78 -5.67 6.42
C ASP A 55 -16.41 -6.36 7.63
N LEU A 56 -15.61 -6.63 8.63
CA LEU A 56 -16.05 -7.11 9.94
C LEU A 56 -15.56 -6.14 11.02
N ASN A 57 -16.43 -5.25 11.45
CA ASN A 57 -16.14 -4.26 12.49
C ASN A 57 -14.92 -3.36 12.18
N GLY A 58 -14.77 -2.91 10.94
CA GLY A 58 -13.67 -2.07 10.48
C GLY A 58 -12.40 -2.85 10.08
N GLN A 59 -12.40 -4.17 10.21
CA GLN A 59 -11.33 -5.02 9.70
C GLN A 59 -11.74 -5.62 8.35
N TRP A 60 -10.97 -5.30 7.30
CA TRP A 60 -11.24 -5.76 5.94
C TRP A 60 -10.55 -7.09 5.62
N TYR A 61 -11.28 -7.94 4.92
CA TYR A 61 -10.83 -9.22 4.36
C TYR A 61 -11.19 -9.29 2.88
N TYR A 62 -10.55 -10.19 2.14
CA TYR A 62 -10.90 -10.43 0.74
C TYR A 62 -11.08 -11.93 0.46
N LEU A 63 -12.29 -12.28 0.01
CA LEU A 63 -12.64 -13.64 -0.40
C LEU A 63 -12.63 -13.68 -1.94
N ASN A 64 -11.95 -14.64 -2.53
CA ASN A 64 -11.92 -14.78 -3.99
C ASN A 64 -13.29 -15.20 -4.57
N ALA A 65 -13.39 -15.34 -5.89
CA ALA A 65 -14.64 -15.72 -6.55
C ALA A 65 -15.19 -17.10 -6.12
N TYR A 66 -14.36 -17.94 -5.51
CA TYR A 66 -14.74 -19.23 -4.95
C TYR A 66 -15.00 -19.17 -3.44
N GLY A 67 -15.05 -17.97 -2.85
CA GLY A 67 -15.30 -17.73 -1.44
C GLY A 67 -14.13 -17.98 -0.51
N SER A 68 -12.97 -18.42 -1.00
CA SER A 68 -11.82 -18.64 -0.11
C SER A 68 -11.09 -17.32 0.21
N MET A 69 -10.83 -17.10 1.50
CA MET A 69 -10.08 -15.96 2.01
C MET A 69 -8.67 -15.97 1.45
N LEU A 70 -8.20 -14.81 1.02
CA LEU A 70 -6.84 -14.60 0.51
C LEU A 70 -5.93 -14.00 1.58
N THR A 71 -4.64 -14.35 1.51
CA THR A 71 -3.54 -13.80 2.32
C THR A 71 -2.39 -13.38 1.42
N GLY A 72 -1.48 -12.54 1.92
CA GLY A 72 -0.37 -12.01 1.14
C GLY A 72 -0.80 -10.92 0.15
N TRP A 73 -0.01 -10.75 -0.91
CA TRP A 73 -0.31 -9.77 -1.95
C TRP A 73 -1.49 -10.19 -2.80
N ILE A 74 -2.46 -9.30 -2.95
CA ILE A 74 -3.61 -9.47 -3.85
C ILE A 74 -3.73 -8.29 -4.80
N ASN A 75 -4.13 -8.55 -6.04
CA ASN A 75 -4.46 -7.50 -7.01
C ASN A 75 -5.96 -7.51 -7.27
N VAL A 76 -6.62 -6.40 -6.96
CA VAL A 76 -8.05 -6.23 -7.20
C VAL A 76 -8.25 -5.09 -8.19
N LYS A 77 -8.65 -5.42 -9.42
CA LYS A 77 -8.89 -4.45 -10.50
C LYS A 77 -7.71 -3.50 -10.75
N GLY A 78 -6.47 -4.02 -10.74
CA GLY A 78 -5.25 -3.25 -10.97
C GLY A 78 -4.64 -2.59 -9.73
N THR A 79 -5.33 -2.63 -8.60
CA THR A 79 -4.83 -2.08 -7.33
C THR A 79 -4.28 -3.19 -6.44
N TRP A 80 -3.08 -3.00 -5.91
CA TRP A 80 -2.43 -3.94 -5.00
C TRP A 80 -2.77 -3.65 -3.53
N TYR A 81 -3.04 -4.73 -2.79
CA TYR A 81 -3.28 -4.76 -1.36
C TYR A 81 -2.45 -5.87 -0.72
N TYR A 82 -2.19 -5.76 0.57
CA TYR A 82 -1.53 -6.82 1.33
C TYR A 82 -2.41 -7.28 2.49
N MET A 83 -2.69 -8.59 2.50
CA MET A 83 -3.45 -9.25 3.55
C MET A 83 -2.44 -10.00 4.44
N ASP A 84 -2.53 -9.84 5.73
CA ASP A 84 -1.64 -10.57 6.66
C ASP A 84 -1.95 -12.07 6.73
N ALA A 85 -1.23 -12.80 7.57
CA ALA A 85 -1.42 -14.24 7.73
C ALA A 85 -2.82 -14.63 8.28
N SER A 86 -3.50 -13.70 8.95
CA SER A 86 -4.88 -13.89 9.42
C SER A 86 -5.92 -13.56 8.35
N GLY A 87 -5.49 -13.04 7.19
CA GLY A 87 -6.35 -12.53 6.11
C GLY A 87 -6.78 -11.07 6.30
N ALA A 88 -6.33 -10.42 7.35
CA ALA A 88 -6.67 -9.02 7.62
C ALA A 88 -5.92 -8.07 6.68
N MET A 89 -6.62 -7.10 6.09
CA MET A 89 -6.02 -6.07 5.24
C MET A 89 -5.07 -5.19 6.04
N CYS A 90 -3.85 -5.04 5.55
CA CYS A 90 -2.84 -4.19 6.15
C CYS A 90 -2.94 -2.74 5.69
N THR A 91 -2.56 -1.81 6.58
CA THR A 91 -2.37 -0.39 6.31
C THR A 91 -1.06 0.11 6.94
N GLY A 92 -0.57 1.28 6.51
CA GLY A 92 0.67 1.87 6.99
C GLY A 92 1.91 1.12 6.47
N TRP A 93 3.05 1.35 7.13
CA TRP A 93 4.31 0.71 6.80
C TRP A 93 4.29 -0.79 7.12
N LYS A 94 4.74 -1.60 6.16
CA LYS A 94 4.89 -3.06 6.31
C LYS A 94 6.20 -3.53 5.69
N GLN A 95 6.96 -4.31 6.46
CA GLN A 95 8.12 -5.02 5.93
C GLN A 95 7.70 -6.43 5.50
N ILE A 96 7.86 -6.73 4.22
CA ILE A 96 7.44 -7.99 3.61
C ILE A 96 8.66 -8.59 2.92
N ALA A 97 9.07 -9.76 3.34
CA ALA A 97 10.29 -10.42 2.84
C ALA A 97 11.53 -9.50 2.81
N GLY A 98 11.71 -8.68 3.85
CA GLY A 98 12.85 -7.76 3.99
C GLY A 98 12.68 -6.40 3.29
N THR A 99 11.66 -6.23 2.46
CA THR A 99 11.40 -4.98 1.72
C THR A 99 10.27 -4.19 2.38
N TRP A 100 10.44 -2.87 2.52
CA TRP A 100 9.42 -1.99 3.06
C TRP A 100 8.46 -1.51 1.97
N TYR A 101 7.18 -1.53 2.33
CA TYR A 101 6.04 -1.03 1.55
C TYR A 101 5.17 -0.13 2.40
N TYR A 102 4.39 0.72 1.77
CA TYR A 102 3.37 1.51 2.45
C TYR A 102 1.99 1.24 1.85
N LEU A 103 1.04 0.91 2.72
CA LEU A 103 -0.36 0.71 2.36
C LEU A 103 -1.15 1.92 2.90
N HIS A 104 -1.84 2.63 2.02
CA HIS A 104 -2.67 3.77 2.43
C HIS A 104 -3.79 3.33 3.41
N SER A 105 -4.50 4.27 4.00
CA SER A 105 -5.61 3.97 4.92
C SER A 105 -6.73 3.12 4.28
N GLY A 106 -6.89 3.19 2.96
CA GLY A 106 -7.77 2.31 2.20
C GLY A 106 -7.15 0.96 1.81
N GLY A 107 -5.94 0.64 2.29
CA GLY A 107 -5.22 -0.62 2.02
C GLY A 107 -4.44 -0.65 0.70
N ASN A 108 -4.66 0.28 -0.21
CA ASN A 108 -3.98 0.31 -1.50
C ASN A 108 -2.49 0.63 -1.36
N MET A 109 -1.64 -0.13 -2.07
CA MET A 109 -0.18 0.05 -2.07
C MET A 109 0.23 1.40 -2.65
N ALA A 110 1.09 2.12 -1.95
CA ALA A 110 1.69 3.37 -2.41
C ALA A 110 2.78 3.12 -3.46
N ILE A 111 2.89 4.04 -4.41
CA ILE A 111 4.00 4.18 -5.37
C ILE A 111 4.34 5.66 -5.52
N GLY A 112 5.60 5.97 -5.87
CA GLY A 112 6.06 7.34 -6.01
C GLY A 112 6.36 8.01 -4.67
N TRP A 113 6.25 9.33 -4.63
CA TRP A 113 6.54 10.14 -3.45
C TRP A 113 5.49 9.97 -2.36
N LEU A 114 5.95 9.74 -1.15
CA LEU A 114 5.14 9.60 0.06
C LEU A 114 5.67 10.52 1.15
N LYS A 115 4.80 11.33 1.75
CA LYS A 115 5.12 12.08 2.96
C LYS A 115 4.42 11.43 4.15
N ASP A 116 5.22 10.97 5.12
CA ASP A 116 4.73 10.40 6.37
C ASP A 116 5.53 10.97 7.54
N ASN A 117 4.83 11.36 8.63
CA ASN A 117 5.43 11.96 9.83
C ASN A 117 6.44 13.08 9.53
N ASN A 118 6.12 13.94 8.58
CA ASN A 118 6.95 15.05 8.09
C ASN A 118 8.26 14.65 7.39
N GLN A 119 8.46 13.35 7.11
CA GLN A 119 9.55 12.81 6.32
C GLN A 119 9.04 12.43 4.91
N TRP A 120 9.92 12.60 3.90
CA TRP A 120 9.66 12.15 2.55
C TRP A 120 10.31 10.78 2.29
N TYR A 121 9.60 9.94 1.55
CA TYR A 121 10.01 8.62 1.10
C TYR A 121 9.67 8.47 -0.38
N TYR A 122 10.29 7.51 -1.05
CA TYR A 122 9.95 7.16 -2.41
C TYR A 122 9.75 5.64 -2.55
N LEU A 123 8.58 5.26 -3.05
CA LEU A 123 8.23 3.89 -3.37
C LEU A 123 8.36 3.72 -4.89
N ASN A 124 9.16 2.76 -5.35
CA ASN A 124 9.33 2.51 -6.78
C ASN A 124 8.05 1.95 -7.42
N SER A 125 8.07 1.65 -8.72
CA SER A 125 6.90 1.12 -9.46
C SER A 125 6.39 -0.23 -8.95
N SER A 126 7.20 -0.99 -8.22
CA SER A 126 6.79 -2.22 -7.54
C SER A 126 6.28 -1.99 -6.10
N GLY A 127 6.25 -0.74 -5.64
CA GLY A 127 5.89 -0.36 -4.28
C GLY A 127 7.02 -0.48 -3.25
N ALA A 128 8.20 -0.94 -3.65
CA ALA A 128 9.34 -1.09 -2.75
C ALA A 128 9.93 0.29 -2.37
N MET A 129 10.10 0.54 -1.07
CA MET A 129 10.73 1.76 -0.57
C MET A 129 12.20 1.80 -0.95
N LEU A 130 12.67 2.93 -1.48
CA LEU A 130 14.09 3.18 -1.71
C LEU A 130 14.79 3.47 -0.38
N HIS A 131 16.00 2.92 -0.21
CA HIS A 131 16.88 3.18 0.91
C HIS A 131 18.34 3.00 0.49
N ASP A 132 19.28 3.65 1.19
CA ASP A 132 20.73 3.61 0.93
C ASP A 132 21.08 3.85 -0.54
N THR A 133 20.33 4.71 -1.22
CA THR A 133 20.47 4.93 -2.66
C THR A 133 20.11 6.34 -3.08
N TYR A 134 20.58 6.69 -4.28
CA TYR A 134 20.13 7.89 -5.00
C TYR A 134 19.00 7.53 -5.97
N PHE A 135 18.03 8.41 -6.05
CA PHE A 135 17.04 8.44 -7.12
C PHE A 135 16.99 9.88 -7.64
N GLU A 136 17.34 10.07 -8.91
CA GLU A 136 17.62 11.39 -9.47
C GLU A 136 18.69 12.12 -8.62
N ALA A 137 18.39 13.29 -8.09
CA ALA A 137 19.28 14.08 -7.23
C ALA A 137 19.03 13.84 -5.72
N PHE A 138 18.16 12.92 -5.36
CA PHE A 138 17.72 12.71 -3.98
C PHE A 138 18.37 11.46 -3.38
N TYR A 139 18.98 11.60 -2.19
CA TYR A 139 19.51 10.47 -1.43
C TYR A 139 18.52 10.01 -0.36
N PHE A 140 18.26 8.72 -0.34
CA PHE A 140 17.45 8.06 0.69
C PHE A 140 18.35 7.33 1.67
N THR A 141 18.20 7.61 2.95
CA THR A 141 18.99 7.02 4.04
C THR A 141 18.67 5.54 4.21
N SER A 142 19.38 4.85 5.10
CA SER A 142 19.09 3.45 5.46
C SER A 142 17.69 3.23 6.03
N SER A 143 17.08 4.27 6.60
CA SER A 143 15.67 4.23 7.02
C SER A 143 14.68 4.49 5.88
N GLY A 144 15.15 4.77 4.67
CA GLY A 144 14.33 5.17 3.51
C GLY A 144 13.89 6.63 3.52
N ALA A 145 14.19 7.38 4.57
CA ALA A 145 13.85 8.79 4.62
C ALA A 145 14.71 9.59 3.64
N LEU A 146 14.09 10.53 2.92
CA LEU A 146 14.83 11.51 2.14
C LEU A 146 15.76 12.29 3.06
N ARG A 147 17.06 12.27 2.75
CA ARG A 147 18.04 13.07 3.48
C ARG A 147 17.81 14.55 3.20
N SER A 148 17.49 15.33 4.25
CA SER A 148 17.63 16.77 4.17
C SER A 148 19.13 17.07 4.06
N ASP A 149 19.57 17.40 2.85
CA ASP A 149 20.99 17.65 2.62
C ASP A 149 21.33 19.02 3.20
N SER A 150 22.24 19.05 4.19
CA SER A 150 22.77 20.30 4.72
C SER A 150 23.44 21.15 3.62
N VAL A 151 23.92 20.52 2.55
CA VAL A 151 24.46 21.20 1.37
C VAL A 151 23.34 21.85 0.57
N TYR A 152 22.21 21.16 0.34
CA TYR A 152 21.02 21.73 -0.31
C TYR A 152 20.48 22.93 0.47
N ASP A 153 20.29 22.77 1.78
CA ASP A 153 19.83 23.85 2.66
C ASP A 153 20.81 25.02 2.66
N SER A 154 22.13 24.75 2.66
CA SER A 154 23.15 25.78 2.56
C SER A 154 23.15 26.46 1.20
N MET A 155 22.98 25.74 0.09
CA MET A 155 22.89 26.33 -1.25
C MET A 155 21.63 27.19 -1.38
N THR A 156 20.48 26.73 -0.89
CA THR A 156 19.22 27.49 -0.89
C THR A 156 19.33 28.74 -0.02
N SER A 157 19.92 28.61 1.17
CA SER A 157 20.19 29.77 2.04
C SER A 157 21.13 30.79 1.39
N ARG A 158 22.17 30.31 0.69
CA ARG A 158 23.09 31.18 -0.06
C ARG A 158 22.40 31.82 -1.26
N ALA A 159 21.53 31.10 -1.97
CA ALA A 159 20.78 31.63 -3.10
C ALA A 159 19.97 32.89 -2.72
N SER A 160 19.40 32.93 -1.53
CA SER A 160 18.63 34.10 -1.04
C SER A 160 19.42 35.42 -1.02
N GLY A 161 20.74 35.35 -0.91
CA GLY A 161 21.61 36.51 -0.91
C GLY A 161 22.09 36.98 -2.29
N TYR A 162 21.77 36.24 -3.37
CA TYR A 162 22.24 36.60 -4.71
C TYR A 162 21.15 37.30 -5.53
N SER A 163 21.61 38.14 -6.46
CA SER A 163 20.77 38.72 -7.52
C SER A 163 21.24 38.21 -8.89
N SER A 164 20.31 38.06 -9.81
CA SER A 164 20.62 37.72 -11.20
C SER A 164 19.97 38.71 -12.14
N ALA A 165 20.64 39.03 -13.24
CA ALA A 165 20.08 39.81 -14.33
C ALA A 165 19.00 39.05 -15.11
N THR A 166 18.91 37.73 -14.88
CA THR A 166 17.88 36.85 -15.42
C THR A 166 17.06 36.29 -14.24
N ASN A 167 15.91 35.69 -14.55
CA ASN A 167 15.07 35.05 -13.54
C ASN A 167 15.62 33.69 -13.08
N TYR A 168 16.91 33.43 -13.29
CA TYR A 168 17.57 32.16 -12.94
C TYR A 168 18.88 32.43 -12.21
N LEU A 169 19.15 31.59 -11.22
CA LEU A 169 20.41 31.52 -10.48
C LEU A 169 20.95 30.09 -10.54
N ILE A 170 22.20 29.93 -10.92
CA ILE A 170 22.90 28.64 -10.91
C ILE A 170 23.96 28.69 -9.82
N LEU A 171 23.87 27.80 -8.86
CA LEU A 171 24.88 27.58 -7.84
C LEU A 171 25.63 26.28 -8.10
N VAL A 172 26.96 26.31 -8.03
CA VAL A 172 27.83 25.15 -8.18
C VAL A 172 28.59 24.94 -6.87
N ASP A 173 28.40 23.77 -6.29
CA ASP A 173 29.19 23.28 -5.16
C ASP A 173 30.26 22.32 -5.71
N THR A 174 31.45 22.85 -5.95
CA THR A 174 32.54 22.06 -6.53
C THR A 174 33.14 21.07 -5.55
N ALA A 175 32.99 21.30 -4.24
CA ALA A 175 33.49 20.37 -3.22
C ALA A 175 32.67 19.04 -3.19
N ASN A 176 31.41 19.11 -3.53
CA ASN A 176 30.50 17.96 -3.53
C ASN A 176 30.01 17.59 -4.92
N CYS A 177 30.59 18.17 -5.98
CA CYS A 177 30.23 17.95 -7.38
C CYS A 177 28.70 18.13 -7.66
N ARG A 178 28.12 19.23 -7.14
CA ARG A 178 26.68 19.49 -7.23
C ARG A 178 26.37 20.80 -7.92
N VAL A 179 25.26 20.83 -8.65
CA VAL A 179 24.72 22.02 -9.31
C VAL A 179 23.25 22.17 -8.96
N ALA A 180 22.86 23.37 -8.53
CA ALA A 180 21.45 23.70 -8.31
C ALA A 180 21.05 24.90 -9.19
N ILE A 181 19.89 24.80 -9.83
CA ILE A 181 19.30 25.87 -10.63
C ILE A 181 18.04 26.37 -9.92
N TYR A 182 17.99 27.66 -9.69
CA TYR A 182 16.87 28.34 -9.04
C TYR A 182 16.18 29.27 -10.02
N GLN A 183 14.86 29.33 -9.96
CA GLN A 183 14.05 30.31 -10.67
C GLN A 183 13.38 31.24 -9.67
N GLY A 184 13.41 32.55 -9.93
CA GLY A 184 12.79 33.53 -9.04
C GLY A 184 13.50 34.86 -9.03
N SER A 185 13.56 35.48 -7.89
CA SER A 185 14.21 36.79 -7.68
C SER A 185 14.94 36.78 -6.33
N VAL A 186 15.70 37.84 -6.03
CA VAL A 186 16.41 38.02 -4.75
C VAL A 186 15.43 37.78 -3.59
N ASN A 187 15.84 36.96 -2.63
CA ASN A 187 15.09 36.55 -1.47
C ASN A 187 13.82 35.66 -1.76
N ASN A 188 13.63 35.27 -3.02
CA ASN A 188 12.48 34.45 -3.42
C ASN A 188 12.88 33.47 -4.54
N TRP A 189 13.93 32.67 -4.29
CA TRP A 189 14.42 31.70 -5.23
C TRP A 189 13.79 30.31 -4.95
N ASN A 190 13.20 29.71 -6.01
CA ASN A 190 12.70 28.34 -5.97
C ASN A 190 13.65 27.43 -6.75
N ASN A 191 14.12 26.36 -6.15
CA ASN A 191 14.91 25.37 -6.84
C ASN A 191 14.03 24.63 -7.85
N ILE A 192 14.46 24.61 -9.11
CA ILE A 192 13.77 23.93 -10.20
C ILE A 192 14.55 22.73 -10.74
N HIS A 193 15.87 22.71 -10.53
CA HIS A 193 16.74 21.59 -10.90
C HIS A 193 17.89 21.46 -9.93
N TYR A 194 18.22 20.22 -9.62
CA TYR A 194 19.35 19.84 -8.80
C TYR A 194 20.10 18.68 -9.46
N TYR A 195 21.42 18.83 -9.61
CA TYR A 195 22.29 17.82 -10.22
C TYR A 195 23.39 17.47 -9.22
N SER A 196 23.64 16.17 -9.04
CA SER A 196 24.72 15.60 -8.22
C SER A 196 25.75 14.88 -9.08
#